data_05b51f88ed1d63a4483af071c62367cc
#
_entry.id   05b51f88ed1d63a4483af071c62367cc
#
_cell.length_a   1.000
_cell.length_b   1.000
_cell.length_c   1.000
_cell.angle_alpha   90.00
_cell.angle_beta   90.00
_cell.angle_gamma   90.00
#
_symmetry.space_group_name_H-M   'P 1'
#
loop_
_entity.id
_entity.type
_entity.pdbx_description
1 polymer ?
#
loop_
_entity_poly.entity_id
_entity_poly.type
_entity_poly.pdbx_seq_one_letter_code
_entity_poly.pdbx_strand_id
1 'polypeptide(L)'
;MSAQSLQVAILVFDDVEALDLGGPYEVFTTASRMHQRQHPEAAAPFVVQCVARSLDPVRARAGLRVLPDADFASAAAPDVVIVPGGVVDAAAACPTTRAWVAQAAGAAQITASV
;
A
#
# COMPACT_ATOMS: atom_id res chain seq x y z
N MET A 1 7.41 25.19 9.69
CA MET A 1 6.48 24.09 9.78
C MET A 1 7.00 22.93 8.94
N SER A 2 7.28 21.79 9.56
CA SER A 2 7.72 20.64 8.81
C SER A 2 6.53 20.02 8.06
N ALA A 3 6.76 19.62 6.82
CA ALA A 3 5.74 18.91 6.06
C ALA A 3 5.49 17.54 6.70
N GLN A 4 4.23 17.15 6.78
CA GLN A 4 3.88 15.82 7.23
C GLN A 4 4.12 14.81 6.12
N SER A 5 4.46 13.60 6.51
CA SER A 5 4.60 12.49 5.57
C SER A 5 3.25 12.14 4.96
N LEU A 6 3.25 11.85 3.67
CA LEU A 6 2.08 11.30 3.00
C LEU A 6 2.02 9.79 3.26
N GLN A 7 0.86 9.31 3.65
CA GLN A 7 0.62 7.89 3.89
C GLN A 7 0.26 7.21 2.57
N VAL A 8 1.05 6.22 2.19
CA VAL A 8 0.81 5.43 0.99
C VAL A 8 0.39 4.03 1.43
N ALA A 9 -0.80 3.61 1.04
CA ALA A 9 -1.28 2.27 1.30
C ALA A 9 -1.27 1.47 -0.01
N ILE A 10 -0.61 0.33 0.02
CA ILE A 10 -0.61 -0.62 -1.09
C ILE A 10 -1.46 -1.81 -0.65
N LEU A 11 -2.58 -2.04 -1.33
CA LEU A 11 -3.43 -3.18 -1.06
C LEU A 11 -2.68 -4.47 -1.43
N VAL A 12 -2.65 -5.43 -0.51
CA VAL A 12 -2.12 -6.76 -0.81
C VAL A 12 -3.20 -7.81 -0.55
N PHE A 13 -3.23 -8.83 -1.38
CA PHE A 13 -4.25 -9.89 -1.34
C PHE A 13 -3.65 -11.15 -1.94
N ASP A 14 -4.24 -12.30 -1.63
CA ASP A 14 -3.81 -13.55 -2.24
C ASP A 14 -3.91 -13.47 -3.76
N ASP A 15 -2.90 -13.96 -4.44
CA ASP A 15 -2.72 -13.89 -5.89
C ASP A 15 -2.37 -12.51 -6.45
N VAL A 16 -1.96 -11.58 -5.58
CA VAL A 16 -1.42 -10.30 -6.04
C VAL A 16 -0.17 -10.51 -6.89
N GLU A 17 0.02 -9.68 -7.91
CA GLU A 17 1.26 -9.70 -8.69
C GLU A 17 2.36 -9.01 -7.88
N ALA A 18 3.43 -9.77 -7.54
CA ALA A 18 4.49 -9.28 -6.68
C ALA A 18 5.17 -8.01 -7.22
N LEU A 19 5.36 -7.93 -8.55
CA LEU A 19 5.99 -6.76 -9.17
C LEU A 19 5.14 -5.52 -9.00
N ASP A 20 3.82 -5.66 -9.06
CA ASP A 20 2.88 -4.54 -8.99
C ASP A 20 2.79 -3.95 -7.58
N LEU A 21 3.13 -4.72 -6.56
CA LEU A 21 3.24 -4.18 -5.19
C LEU A 21 4.67 -3.73 -4.90
N GLY A 22 5.66 -4.49 -5.32
CA GLY A 22 7.07 -4.19 -5.07
C GLY A 22 7.57 -2.97 -5.83
N GLY A 23 7.10 -2.76 -7.05
CA GLY A 23 7.46 -1.59 -7.85
C GLY A 23 7.12 -0.28 -7.16
N PRO A 24 5.84 -0.03 -6.85
CA PRO A 24 5.45 1.18 -6.13
C PRO A 24 6.09 1.27 -4.74
N TYR A 25 6.16 0.16 -4.01
CA TYR A 25 6.81 0.14 -2.70
C TYR A 25 8.24 0.70 -2.80
N GLU A 26 9.03 0.21 -3.75
CA GLU A 26 10.41 0.66 -3.93
C GLU A 26 10.49 2.11 -4.41
N VAL A 27 9.58 2.52 -5.28
CA VAL A 27 9.59 3.90 -5.78
C VAL A 27 9.40 4.89 -4.65
N PHE A 28 8.37 4.71 -3.83
CA PHE A 28 8.06 5.64 -2.75
C PHE A 28 9.10 5.59 -1.63
N THR A 29 9.55 4.40 -1.25
CA THR A 29 10.56 4.26 -0.19
C THR A 29 11.92 4.77 -0.64
N THR A 30 12.29 4.57 -1.89
CA THR A 30 13.53 5.11 -2.46
C THR A 30 13.48 6.65 -2.52
N ALA A 31 12.36 7.22 -2.94
CA ALA A 31 12.18 8.66 -2.94
C ALA A 31 12.38 9.25 -1.54
N SER A 32 11.82 8.58 -0.52
CA SER A 32 11.99 9.01 0.87
C SER A 32 13.45 8.93 1.33
N ARG A 33 14.13 7.83 1.02
CA ARG A 33 15.55 7.68 1.39
C ARG A 33 16.42 8.73 0.73
N MET A 34 16.19 8.99 -0.57
CA MET A 34 16.99 9.97 -1.30
C MET A 34 16.74 11.40 -0.78
N HIS A 35 15.49 11.72 -0.47
CA HIS A 35 15.15 13.01 0.12
C HIS A 35 15.84 13.20 1.47
N GLN A 36 15.76 12.19 2.35
CA GLN A 36 16.36 12.27 3.69
C GLN A 36 17.89 12.28 3.64
N ARG A 37 18.49 11.68 2.62
CA ARG A 37 19.94 11.76 2.43
C ARG A 37 20.39 13.19 2.17
N GLN A 38 19.60 13.95 1.41
CA GLN A 38 19.87 15.36 1.11
C GLN A 38 19.40 16.29 2.23
N HIS A 39 18.41 15.87 2.99
CA HIS A 39 17.80 16.63 4.08
C HIS A 39 17.70 15.77 5.34
N PRO A 40 18.82 15.53 6.04
CA PRO A 40 18.87 14.54 7.13
C PRO A 40 17.88 14.76 8.27
N GLU A 41 17.43 16.01 8.47
CA GLU A 41 16.51 16.34 9.55
C GLU A 41 15.05 16.36 9.11
N ALA A 42 14.79 16.16 7.82
CA ALA A 42 13.42 16.14 7.30
C ALA A 42 12.75 14.81 7.61
N ALA A 43 11.43 14.85 7.81
CA ALA A 43 10.61 13.65 7.84
C ALA A 43 10.62 12.97 6.47
N ALA A 44 10.41 11.66 6.45
CA ALA A 44 10.25 10.94 5.18
C ALA A 44 9.04 11.51 4.43
N PRO A 45 9.18 11.89 3.14
CA PRO A 45 8.04 12.38 2.37
C PRO A 45 6.89 11.38 2.28
N PHE A 46 7.21 10.09 2.21
CA PHE A 46 6.24 9.01 2.10
C PHE A 46 6.47 7.97 3.19
N VAL A 47 5.38 7.52 3.80
CA VAL A 47 5.36 6.35 4.68
C VAL A 47 4.50 5.32 3.99
N VAL A 48 5.09 4.17 3.66
CA VAL A 48 4.43 3.14 2.84
C VAL A 48 4.04 1.97 3.72
N GLN A 49 2.81 1.52 3.61
CA GLN A 49 2.32 0.31 4.26
C GLN A 49 1.67 -0.60 3.24
N CYS A 50 1.97 -1.90 3.35
CA CYS A 50 1.17 -2.94 2.69
C CYS A 50 0.00 -3.26 3.60
N VAL A 51 -1.21 -3.16 3.07
CA VAL A 51 -2.45 -3.28 3.83
C VAL A 51 -3.27 -4.44 3.29
N ALA A 52 -3.73 -5.32 4.17
CA ALA A 52 -4.52 -6.48 3.80
C ALA A 52 -5.74 -6.63 4.70
N ARG A 53 -6.60 -7.58 4.35
CA ARG A 53 -7.79 -7.89 5.14
C ARG A 53 -7.45 -8.36 6.55
N SER A 54 -6.33 -9.06 6.71
CA SER A 54 -5.83 -9.54 8.00
C SER A 54 -4.30 -9.42 8.02
N LEU A 55 -3.70 -9.66 9.17
CA LEU A 55 -2.25 -9.67 9.32
C LEU A 55 -1.60 -11.00 8.94
N ASP A 56 -2.38 -11.99 8.53
CA ASP A 56 -1.86 -13.25 8.04
C ASP A 56 -1.02 -13.03 6.77
N PRO A 57 -0.01 -13.88 6.54
CA PRO A 57 0.77 -13.77 5.30
C PRO A 57 -0.12 -13.85 4.06
N VAL A 58 0.15 -12.99 3.12
CA VAL A 58 -0.50 -12.98 1.81
C VAL A 58 0.41 -13.73 0.84
N ARG A 59 -0.17 -14.60 0.03
CA ARG A 59 0.56 -15.35 -0.97
C ARG A 59 0.38 -14.70 -2.33
N ALA A 60 1.45 -14.17 -2.90
CA ALA A 60 1.44 -13.62 -4.24
C ALA A 60 1.23 -14.71 -5.29
N ARG A 61 0.89 -14.32 -6.50
CA ARG A 61 0.49 -15.22 -7.58
C ARG A 61 1.46 -16.36 -7.83
N ALA A 62 2.77 -16.08 -7.79
CA ALA A 62 3.80 -17.09 -8.04
C ALA A 62 4.30 -17.79 -6.76
N GLY A 63 3.72 -17.47 -5.59
CA GLY A 63 4.02 -18.15 -4.33
C GLY A 63 4.85 -17.35 -3.33
N LEU A 64 5.32 -16.15 -3.67
CA LEU A 64 6.02 -15.29 -2.72
C LEU A 64 5.06 -14.92 -1.58
N ARG A 65 5.51 -15.10 -0.33
CA ARG A 65 4.72 -14.71 0.83
C ARG A 65 5.11 -13.32 1.28
N VAL A 66 4.10 -12.52 1.57
CA VAL A 66 4.26 -11.12 1.99
C VAL A 66 3.54 -10.95 3.31
N LEU A 67 4.22 -10.39 4.30
CA LEU A 67 3.57 -10.01 5.55
C LEU A 67 3.02 -8.61 5.42
N PRO A 68 1.69 -8.42 5.61
CA PRO A 68 1.12 -7.08 5.65
C PRO A 68 1.67 -6.28 6.82
N ASP A 69 1.80 -4.97 6.62
CA ASP A 69 2.19 -4.05 7.71
C ASP A 69 1.01 -3.72 8.61
N ALA A 70 -0.19 -3.72 8.03
CA ALA A 70 -1.42 -3.40 8.74
C ALA A 70 -2.59 -4.12 8.09
N ASP A 71 -3.66 -4.33 8.86
CA ASP A 71 -4.95 -4.76 8.32
C ASP A 71 -5.85 -3.54 8.08
N PHE A 72 -7.06 -3.77 7.58
CA PHE A 72 -7.98 -2.68 7.27
C PHE A 72 -8.40 -1.89 8.51
N ALA A 73 -8.41 -2.53 9.68
CA ALA A 73 -8.80 -1.88 10.93
C ALA A 73 -7.68 -1.01 11.52
N SER A 74 -6.43 -1.42 11.34
CA SER A 74 -5.26 -0.77 11.95
C SER A 74 -4.50 0.16 11.01
N ALA A 75 -4.78 0.13 9.71
CA ALA A 75 -4.07 0.94 8.73
C ALA A 75 -4.32 2.43 8.97
N ALA A 76 -3.26 3.22 8.82
CA ALA A 76 -3.41 4.68 8.79
C ALA A 76 -4.27 5.09 7.60
N ALA A 77 -5.04 6.16 7.76
CA ALA A 77 -5.82 6.71 6.64
C ALA A 77 -4.87 7.12 5.51
N PRO A 78 -5.00 6.54 4.31
CA PRO A 78 -4.04 6.80 3.26
C PRO A 78 -4.32 8.12 2.54
N ASP A 79 -3.23 8.79 2.16
CA ASP A 79 -3.27 9.92 1.23
C ASP A 79 -3.17 9.43 -0.22
N VAL A 80 -2.50 8.30 -0.43
CA VAL A 80 -2.34 7.64 -1.72
C VAL A 80 -2.70 6.17 -1.56
N VAL A 81 -3.58 5.69 -2.41
CA VAL A 81 -3.99 4.27 -2.45
C VAL A 81 -3.50 3.65 -3.74
N ILE A 82 -2.77 2.56 -3.63
CA ILE A 82 -2.28 1.78 -4.77
C ILE A 82 -2.97 0.42 -4.76
N VAL A 83 -3.62 0.09 -5.87
CA VAL A 83 -4.26 -1.22 -6.06
C VAL A 83 -3.48 -1.99 -7.12
N PRO A 84 -2.67 -2.98 -6.71
CA PRO A 84 -1.93 -3.81 -7.64
C PRO A 84 -2.84 -4.74 -8.45
N GLY A 85 -2.32 -5.21 -9.59
CA GLY A 85 -2.94 -6.27 -10.34
C GLY A 85 -2.60 -7.65 -9.80
N GLY A 86 -2.92 -8.65 -10.59
CA GLY A 86 -2.76 -10.06 -10.25
C GLY A 86 -4.00 -10.84 -10.67
N VAL A 87 -4.27 -11.96 -10.00
CA VAL A 87 -5.54 -12.66 -10.16
C VAL A 87 -6.51 -12.04 -9.14
N VAL A 88 -7.37 -11.19 -9.61
CA VAL A 88 -8.16 -10.29 -8.75
C VAL A 88 -9.55 -10.79 -8.42
N ASP A 89 -9.95 -11.93 -8.95
CA ASP A 89 -11.34 -12.39 -8.84
C ASP A 89 -11.81 -12.53 -7.40
N ALA A 90 -11.03 -13.20 -6.57
CA ALA A 90 -11.38 -13.40 -5.16
C ALA A 90 -11.35 -12.10 -4.37
N ALA A 91 -10.34 -11.26 -4.59
CA ALA A 91 -10.25 -9.97 -3.90
C ALA A 91 -11.41 -9.05 -4.30
N ALA A 92 -11.74 -9.01 -5.58
CA ALA A 92 -12.85 -8.19 -6.09
C ALA A 92 -14.21 -8.69 -5.60
N ALA A 93 -14.33 -9.99 -5.32
CA ALA A 93 -15.55 -10.58 -4.77
C ALA A 93 -15.67 -10.45 -3.25
N CYS A 94 -14.60 -10.06 -2.56
CA CYS A 94 -14.57 -9.97 -1.10
C CYS A 94 -15.23 -8.65 -0.64
N PRO A 95 -16.38 -8.70 0.07
CA PRO A 95 -17.07 -7.47 0.47
C PRO A 95 -16.21 -6.58 1.38
N THR A 96 -15.44 -7.18 2.28
CA THR A 96 -14.57 -6.43 3.21
C THR A 96 -13.49 -5.67 2.45
N THR A 97 -12.85 -6.32 1.47
CA THR A 97 -11.82 -5.69 0.64
C THR A 97 -12.41 -4.57 -0.21
N ARG A 98 -13.56 -4.81 -0.83
CA ARG A 98 -14.25 -3.80 -1.65
C ARG A 98 -14.64 -2.58 -0.82
N ALA A 99 -15.15 -2.79 0.39
CA ALA A 99 -15.55 -1.71 1.28
C ALA A 99 -14.35 -0.85 1.68
N TRP A 100 -13.23 -1.48 2.01
CA TRP A 100 -12.03 -0.73 2.37
C TRP A 100 -11.52 0.10 1.20
N VAL A 101 -11.44 -0.49 0.00
CA VAL A 101 -10.98 0.23 -1.20
C VAL A 101 -11.89 1.41 -1.50
N ALA A 102 -13.21 1.23 -1.43
CA ALA A 102 -14.16 2.31 -1.68
C ALA A 102 -13.99 3.46 -0.68
N GLN A 103 -13.86 3.14 0.60
CA GLN A 103 -13.66 4.14 1.66
C GLN A 103 -12.33 4.86 1.50
N ALA A 104 -11.25 4.11 1.29
CA ALA A 104 -9.91 4.67 1.16
C ALA A 104 -9.80 5.56 -0.09
N ALA A 105 -10.32 5.10 -1.22
CA ALA A 105 -10.33 5.87 -2.46
C ALA A 105 -11.14 7.16 -2.34
N GLY A 106 -12.25 7.12 -1.60
CA GLY A 106 -13.09 8.30 -1.39
C GLY A 106 -12.42 9.38 -0.54
N ALA A 107 -11.50 9.01 0.34
CA ALA A 107 -10.82 9.94 1.24
C ALA A 107 -9.41 10.30 0.77
N ALA A 108 -8.76 9.47 -0.04
CA ALA A 108 -7.40 9.70 -0.48
C ALA A 108 -7.31 10.83 -1.50
N GLN A 109 -6.16 11.47 -1.57
CA GLN A 109 -5.87 12.47 -2.59
C GLN A 109 -5.68 11.82 -3.96
N ILE A 110 -5.04 10.64 -4.00
CA ILE A 110 -4.72 9.93 -5.23
C ILE A 110 -5.07 8.45 -5.02
N THR A 111 -5.76 7.89 -5.99
CA THR A 111 -5.98 6.45 -6.10
C THR A 111 -5.44 5.98 -7.45
N ALA A 112 -4.58 4.98 -7.43
CA ALA A 112 -3.93 4.48 -8.62
C ALA A 112 -4.00 2.95 -8.66
N SER A 113 -3.93 2.41 -9.86
CA SER A 113 -3.81 0.96 -10.10
C SER A 113 -2.55 0.68 -10.90
N VAL A 114 -2.03 -0.51 -10.74
CA VAL A 114 -0.84 -0.96 -11.47
C VAL A 114 -1.15 -2.20 -12.27
#